data_307957600b186d47c93e44095805f53d
#
_entry.id   307957600b186d47c93e44095805f53d
#
_cell.length_a   1.000
_cell.length_b   1.000
_cell.length_c   1.000
_cell.angle_alpha   90.00
_cell.angle_beta   90.00
_cell.angle_gamma   90.00
#
_symmetry.space_group_name_H-M   'P 1'
#
loop_
_entity.id
_entity.type
_entity.pdbx_description
1 polymer ?
#
loop_
_entity_poly.entity_id
_entity_poly.type
_entity_poly.pdbx_seq_one_letter_code
_entity_poly.pdbx_strand_id
1 'polypeptide(L)'
;MAWAQVALAKGQHTDSRITAMASPWWLGLGAFACVIVLGLSCAVALYFEWLDPRWSGVWPYIAPLVLWQGSACLSAAFSHRPFQTQSANVYSWACMALGILQAMVLLAPMGLAQPIDAEQHMAAFALVTSLGLLGLTVWMARLR
;
A
#
# COMPACT_ATOMS: atom_id res chain seq x y z
N MET A 1 -5.08 3.87 11.34
CA MET A 1 -4.27 4.36 12.49
C MET A 1 -4.60 3.69 13.82
N ALA A 2 -5.85 3.34 14.10
CA ALA A 2 -6.25 2.75 15.39
C ALA A 2 -5.53 1.43 15.76
N TRP A 3 -5.24 0.55 14.80
CA TRP A 3 -4.57 -0.72 15.06
C TRP A 3 -3.13 -0.58 15.56
N ALA A 4 -2.36 0.37 15.00
CA ALA A 4 -0.99 0.62 15.43
C ALA A 4 -0.94 1.08 16.90
N GLN A 5 -1.91 1.89 17.33
CA GLN A 5 -2.04 2.32 18.73
C GLN A 5 -2.43 1.17 19.65
N VAL A 6 -3.31 0.27 19.22
CA VAL A 6 -3.70 -0.93 19.98
C VAL A 6 -2.52 -1.90 20.11
N ALA A 7 -1.70 -2.06 19.07
CA ALA A 7 -0.51 -2.90 19.11
C ALA A 7 0.57 -2.34 20.05
N LEU A 8 0.75 -1.03 20.10
CA LEU A 8 1.65 -0.35 21.04
C LEU A 8 1.16 -0.49 22.49
N ALA A 9 -0.12 -0.32 22.74
CA ALA A 9 -0.70 -0.47 24.07
C ALA A 9 -0.65 -1.91 24.60
N LYS A 10 -0.84 -2.92 23.73
CA LYS A 10 -0.74 -4.33 24.11
C LYS A 10 0.68 -4.82 24.34
N GLY A 11 1.69 -4.21 23.73
CA GLY A 11 3.09 -4.55 23.96
C GLY A 11 3.55 -4.28 25.40
N GLN A 12 2.76 -3.55 26.19
CA GLN A 12 3.02 -3.27 27.60
C GLN A 12 2.36 -4.26 28.58
N HIS A 13 1.38 -5.07 28.16
CA HIS A 13 0.71 -6.05 29.00
C HIS A 13 0.70 -7.42 28.32
N THR A 14 1.57 -8.26 28.80
CA THR A 14 1.84 -9.63 28.36
C THR A 14 0.66 -10.57 28.67
N ASP A 15 -0.05 -11.00 27.64
CA ASP A 15 -0.68 -12.31 27.65
C ASP A 15 -0.36 -13.02 26.33
N SER A 16 0.59 -13.94 26.39
CA SER A 16 1.31 -14.53 25.26
C SER A 16 0.46 -15.42 24.34
N ARG A 17 -0.80 -15.67 24.68
CA ARG A 17 -1.69 -16.54 23.89
C ARG A 17 -2.52 -15.78 22.84
N ILE A 18 -2.84 -14.50 23.06
CA ILE A 18 -3.61 -13.71 22.10
C ILE A 18 -2.71 -13.09 21.01
N THR A 19 -1.43 -12.90 21.31
CA THR A 19 -0.45 -12.33 20.37
C THR A 19 -0.04 -13.29 19.24
N ALA A 20 -0.24 -14.58 19.39
CA ALA A 20 0.09 -15.57 18.35
C ALA A 20 -0.85 -15.53 17.14
N MET A 21 -2.10 -15.04 17.30
CA MET A 21 -3.09 -15.00 16.23
C MET A 21 -3.06 -13.72 15.36
N ALA A 22 -2.36 -12.69 15.80
CA ALA A 22 -2.30 -11.41 15.10
C ALA A 22 -0.89 -11.07 14.60
N SER A 23 -0.21 -12.02 13.97
CA SER A 23 1.02 -11.70 13.25
C SER A 23 0.74 -10.58 12.22
N PRO A 24 1.56 -9.52 12.17
CA PRO A 24 1.39 -8.43 11.18
C PRO A 24 1.28 -8.96 9.75
N TRP A 25 1.89 -10.11 9.46
CA TRP A 25 1.80 -10.76 8.16
C TRP A 25 0.39 -11.20 7.81
N TRP A 26 -0.33 -11.85 8.73
CA TRP A 26 -1.71 -12.29 8.46
C TRP A 26 -2.65 -11.12 8.26
N LEU A 27 -2.47 -10.05 9.03
CA LEU A 27 -3.26 -8.83 8.87
C LEU A 27 -2.95 -8.13 7.55
N GLY A 28 -1.68 -7.97 7.21
CA GLY A 28 -1.26 -7.36 5.96
C GLY A 28 -1.71 -8.15 4.73
N LEU A 29 -1.51 -9.47 4.75
CA LEU A 29 -1.93 -10.36 3.67
C LEU A 29 -3.46 -10.45 3.56
N GLY A 30 -4.18 -10.48 4.69
CA GLY A 30 -5.64 -10.44 4.68
C GLY A 30 -6.18 -9.15 4.08
N ALA A 31 -5.63 -8.00 4.47
CA ALA A 31 -6.00 -6.72 3.88
C ALA A 31 -5.65 -6.65 2.39
N PHE A 32 -4.47 -7.16 1.99
CA PHE A 32 -4.08 -7.26 0.59
C PHE A 32 -5.05 -8.14 -0.22
N ALA A 33 -5.43 -9.30 0.32
CA ALA A 33 -6.41 -10.19 -0.31
C ALA A 33 -7.78 -9.51 -0.47
N CYS A 34 -8.24 -8.75 0.53
CA CYS A 34 -9.47 -7.96 0.42
C CYS A 34 -9.41 -6.94 -0.73
N VAL A 35 -8.27 -6.26 -0.91
CA VAL A 35 -8.08 -5.32 -2.02
C VAL A 35 -8.15 -6.04 -3.37
N ILE A 36 -7.53 -7.23 -3.49
CA ILE A 36 -7.63 -8.06 -4.70
C ILE A 36 -9.09 -8.45 -4.98
N VAL A 37 -9.81 -8.93 -3.96
CA VAL A 37 -11.22 -9.32 -4.12
C VAL A 37 -12.06 -8.13 -4.57
N LEU A 38 -11.86 -6.95 -4.00
CA LEU A 38 -12.56 -5.73 -4.43
C LEU A 38 -12.22 -5.36 -5.88
N GLY A 39 -10.94 -5.40 -6.26
CA GLY A 39 -10.52 -5.14 -7.64
C GLY A 39 -11.12 -6.13 -8.64
N LEU A 40 -11.12 -7.42 -8.30
CA LEU A 40 -11.75 -8.45 -9.11
C LEU A 40 -13.27 -8.26 -9.21
N SER A 41 -13.92 -7.88 -8.11
CA SER A 41 -15.36 -7.59 -8.10
C SER A 41 -15.69 -6.41 -9.02
N CYS A 42 -14.89 -5.35 -9.00
CA CYS A 42 -15.03 -4.23 -9.95
C CYS A 42 -14.80 -4.68 -11.40
N ALA A 43 -13.78 -5.49 -11.65
CA ALA A 43 -13.49 -6.02 -12.97
C ALA A 43 -14.65 -6.88 -13.52
N VAL A 44 -15.21 -7.77 -12.68
CA VAL A 44 -16.38 -8.59 -13.00
C VAL A 44 -17.59 -7.73 -13.30
N ALA A 45 -17.86 -6.72 -12.46
CA ALA A 45 -19.01 -5.83 -12.65
C ALA A 45 -18.91 -5.01 -13.95
N LEU A 46 -17.70 -4.61 -14.35
CA LEU A 46 -17.46 -3.96 -15.64
C LEU A 46 -17.59 -4.95 -16.80
N TYR A 47 -17.10 -6.17 -16.66
CA TYR A 47 -17.16 -7.20 -17.71
C TYR A 47 -18.60 -7.61 -18.03
N PHE A 48 -19.46 -7.74 -17.02
CA PHE A 48 -20.87 -8.08 -17.17
C PHE A 48 -21.78 -6.88 -17.41
N GLU A 49 -21.20 -5.70 -17.64
CA GLU A 49 -21.96 -4.46 -17.89
C GLU A 49 -22.98 -4.12 -16.79
N TRP A 50 -22.70 -4.52 -15.54
CA TRP A 50 -23.54 -4.17 -14.37
C TRP A 50 -23.36 -2.70 -13.97
N LEU A 51 -22.31 -2.06 -14.45
CA LEU A 51 -22.06 -0.64 -14.25
C LEU A 51 -22.39 0.15 -15.52
N ASP A 52 -22.76 1.42 -15.34
CA ASP A 52 -23.03 2.34 -16.45
C ASP A 52 -21.82 2.35 -17.42
N PRO A 53 -22.03 2.35 -18.75
CA PRO A 53 -20.98 2.39 -19.77
C PRO A 53 -19.93 3.51 -19.58
N ARG A 54 -20.29 4.57 -18.86
CA ARG A 54 -19.34 5.66 -18.50
C ARG A 54 -18.15 5.16 -17.68
N TRP A 55 -18.26 4.03 -16.98
CA TRP A 55 -17.21 3.44 -16.16
C TRP A 55 -16.26 2.54 -16.95
N SER A 56 -16.52 2.28 -18.23
CA SER A 56 -15.63 1.44 -19.06
C SER A 56 -14.19 1.94 -19.12
N GLY A 57 -13.97 3.27 -19.05
CA GLY A 57 -12.65 3.87 -18.99
C GLY A 57 -11.84 3.59 -17.72
N VAL A 58 -12.44 2.99 -16.68
CA VAL A 58 -11.75 2.65 -15.42
C VAL A 58 -10.98 1.34 -15.53
N TRP A 59 -11.30 0.49 -16.50
CA TRP A 59 -10.71 -0.84 -16.66
C TRP A 59 -9.18 -0.87 -16.58
N PRO A 60 -8.42 -0.03 -17.30
CA PRO A 60 -6.96 -0.06 -17.28
C PRO A 60 -6.36 0.32 -15.92
N TYR A 61 -7.12 1.03 -15.09
CA TYR A 61 -6.63 1.55 -13.80
C TYR A 61 -6.83 0.57 -12.63
N ILE A 62 -7.65 -0.48 -12.79
CA ILE A 62 -7.96 -1.42 -11.70
C ILE A 62 -6.69 -2.11 -11.21
N ALA A 63 -5.89 -2.68 -12.11
CA ALA A 63 -4.67 -3.40 -11.73
C ALA A 63 -3.63 -2.51 -11.05
N PRO A 64 -3.28 -1.32 -11.57
CA PRO A 64 -2.41 -0.36 -10.88
C PRO A 64 -2.92 0.03 -9.48
N LEU A 65 -4.22 0.31 -9.35
CA LEU A 65 -4.81 0.70 -8.07
C LEU A 65 -4.77 -0.44 -7.04
N VAL A 66 -5.08 -1.67 -7.46
CA VAL A 66 -4.99 -2.88 -6.60
C VAL A 66 -3.57 -3.10 -6.13
N LEU A 67 -2.59 -2.98 -7.02
CA LEU A 67 -1.18 -3.15 -6.68
C LEU A 67 -0.72 -2.09 -5.66
N TRP A 68 -1.03 -0.83 -5.91
CA TRP A 68 -0.68 0.28 -5.02
C TRP A 68 -1.36 0.13 -3.66
N GLN A 69 -2.68 -0.01 -3.64
CA GLN A 69 -3.44 -0.07 -2.39
C GLN A 69 -3.10 -1.33 -1.57
N GLY A 70 -2.91 -2.46 -2.23
CA GLY A 70 -2.50 -3.70 -1.58
C GLY A 70 -1.12 -3.57 -0.91
N SER A 71 -0.14 -2.96 -1.60
CA SER A 71 1.18 -2.68 -1.04
C SER A 71 1.11 -1.71 0.14
N ALA A 72 0.22 -0.71 0.09
CA ALA A 72 -0.01 0.23 1.18
C ALA A 72 -0.60 -0.48 2.42
N CYS A 73 -1.57 -1.37 2.24
CA CYS A 73 -2.14 -2.17 3.33
C CYS A 73 -1.08 -3.05 3.99
N LEU A 74 -0.25 -3.71 3.19
CA LEU A 74 0.83 -4.55 3.70
C LEU A 74 1.86 -3.73 4.49
N SER A 75 2.28 -2.57 3.97
CA SER A 75 3.19 -1.66 4.67
C SER A 75 2.59 -1.13 5.98
N ALA A 76 1.30 -0.78 5.98
CA ALA A 76 0.60 -0.28 7.16
C ALA A 76 0.56 -1.31 8.31
N ALA A 77 0.48 -2.61 8.01
CA ALA A 77 0.50 -3.66 9.02
C ALA A 77 1.80 -3.70 9.82
N PHE A 78 2.93 -3.27 9.25
CA PHE A 78 4.24 -3.24 9.89
C PHE A 78 4.64 -1.87 10.43
N SER A 79 3.87 -0.82 10.19
CA SER A 79 4.21 0.57 10.52
C SER A 79 4.46 0.85 12.00
N HIS A 80 4.03 -0.04 12.91
CA HIS A 80 4.27 0.08 14.36
C HIS A 80 5.70 -0.31 14.77
N ARG A 81 6.39 -1.18 14.01
CA ARG A 81 7.71 -1.74 14.37
C ARG A 81 8.81 -0.69 14.50
N PRO A 82 8.97 0.29 13.62
CA PRO A 82 10.01 1.30 13.76
C PRO A 82 9.93 2.08 15.07
N PHE A 83 8.73 2.25 15.61
CA PHE A 83 8.51 2.95 16.89
C PHE A 83 8.89 2.06 18.09
N GLN A 84 8.74 0.76 17.98
CA GLN A 84 9.14 -0.20 19.00
C GLN A 84 10.65 -0.41 19.05
N THR A 85 11.35 -0.27 17.93
CA THR A 85 12.79 -0.52 17.78
C THR A 85 13.63 0.75 17.77
N GLN A 86 13.09 1.89 18.20
CA GLN A 86 13.76 3.21 18.19
C GLN A 86 14.26 3.67 16.81
N SER A 87 13.74 3.07 15.73
CA SER A 87 14.09 3.39 14.35
C SER A 87 13.13 4.40 13.69
N ALA A 88 12.36 5.13 14.50
CA ALA A 88 11.33 6.06 14.02
C ALA A 88 11.90 7.16 13.09
N ASN A 89 13.11 7.67 13.41
CA ASN A 89 13.77 8.68 12.56
C ASN A 89 14.07 8.14 11.16
N VAL A 90 14.62 6.93 11.08
CA VAL A 90 14.95 6.29 9.79
C VAL A 90 13.65 6.04 9.00
N TYR A 91 12.61 5.58 9.67
CA TYR A 91 11.29 5.39 9.06
C TYR A 91 10.71 6.70 8.51
N SER A 92 10.79 7.79 9.29
CA SER A 92 10.29 9.11 8.85
C SER A 92 11.03 9.62 7.61
N TRP A 93 12.37 9.49 7.59
CA TRP A 93 13.15 9.87 6.41
C TRP A 93 12.84 9.01 5.19
N ALA A 94 12.66 7.70 5.38
CA ALA A 94 12.29 6.79 4.30
C ALA A 94 10.90 7.11 3.73
N CYS A 95 9.92 7.41 4.59
CA CYS A 95 8.60 7.85 4.16
C CYS A 95 8.64 9.19 3.41
N MET A 96 9.46 10.14 3.89
CA MET A 96 9.64 11.43 3.21
C MET A 96 10.29 11.25 1.83
N ALA A 97 11.34 10.42 1.74
CA ALA A 97 12.00 10.11 0.47
C ALA A 97 11.02 9.44 -0.52
N LEU A 98 10.20 8.50 -0.04
CA LEU A 98 9.16 7.87 -0.86
C LEU A 98 8.11 8.88 -1.32
N GLY A 99 7.67 9.80 -0.44
CA GLY A 99 6.74 10.88 -0.79
C GLY A 99 7.30 11.82 -1.85
N ILE A 100 8.57 12.18 -1.75
CA ILE A 100 9.26 13.00 -2.77
C ILE A 100 9.30 12.24 -4.10
N LEU A 101 9.67 10.96 -4.08
CA LEU A 101 9.71 10.12 -5.28
C LEU A 101 8.34 10.03 -5.95
N GLN A 102 7.27 9.84 -5.17
CA GLN A 102 5.89 9.84 -5.66
C GLN A 102 5.52 11.18 -6.31
N ALA A 103 5.86 12.30 -5.65
CA ALA A 103 5.63 13.63 -6.21
C ALA A 103 6.40 13.85 -7.52
N MET A 104 7.65 13.39 -7.60
CA MET A 104 8.44 13.46 -8.83
C MET A 104 7.78 12.67 -9.97
N VAL A 105 7.31 11.45 -9.71
CA VAL A 105 6.62 10.64 -10.72
C VAL A 105 5.32 11.32 -11.16
N LEU A 106 4.53 11.87 -10.23
CA LEU A 106 3.28 12.57 -10.54
C LEU A 106 3.52 13.84 -11.38
N LEU A 107 4.59 14.58 -11.11
CA LEU A 107 4.91 15.82 -11.80
C LEU A 107 5.72 15.61 -13.09
N ALA A 108 6.23 14.40 -13.33
CA ALA A 108 7.04 14.08 -14.51
C ALA A 108 6.39 14.52 -15.85
N PRO A 109 5.07 14.33 -16.08
CA PRO A 109 4.44 14.78 -17.34
C PRO A 109 4.53 16.29 -17.58
N MET A 110 4.59 17.09 -16.51
CA MET A 110 4.67 18.55 -16.65
C MET A 110 6.03 19.02 -17.19
N GLY A 111 7.09 18.22 -16.96
CA GLY A 111 8.44 18.52 -17.43
C GLY A 111 8.81 17.87 -18.76
N LEU A 112 7.98 16.96 -19.27
CA LEU A 112 8.24 16.25 -20.53
C LEU A 112 7.52 16.93 -21.69
N ALA A 113 8.23 17.11 -22.79
CA ALA A 113 7.69 17.74 -24.00
C ALA A 113 6.69 16.85 -24.76
N GLN A 114 6.57 15.57 -24.37
CA GLN A 114 5.65 14.61 -24.97
C GLN A 114 4.51 14.28 -24.02
N PRO A 115 3.26 14.22 -24.51
CA PRO A 115 2.13 13.78 -23.71
C PRO A 115 2.32 12.31 -23.34
N ILE A 116 2.37 12.02 -22.04
CA ILE A 116 2.35 10.65 -21.52
C ILE A 116 0.90 10.21 -21.45
N ASP A 117 0.60 9.01 -21.93
CA ASP A 117 -0.72 8.41 -21.76
C ASP A 117 -1.04 8.23 -20.28
N ALA A 118 -2.26 8.63 -19.88
CA ALA A 118 -2.69 8.59 -18.49
C ALA A 118 -2.62 7.18 -17.88
N GLU A 119 -2.88 6.15 -18.70
CA GLU A 119 -2.78 4.74 -18.27
C GLU A 119 -1.33 4.38 -17.94
N GLN A 120 -0.40 4.67 -18.82
CA GLN A 120 1.03 4.41 -18.63
C GLN A 120 1.58 5.18 -17.42
N HIS A 121 1.15 6.42 -17.26
CA HIS A 121 1.55 7.25 -16.13
C HIS A 121 1.06 6.67 -14.80
N MET A 122 -0.22 6.25 -14.72
CA MET A 122 -0.77 5.63 -13.54
C MET A 122 -0.12 4.29 -13.23
N ALA A 123 0.19 3.49 -14.24
CA ALA A 123 0.90 2.22 -14.08
C ALA A 123 2.32 2.45 -13.53
N ALA A 124 3.05 3.42 -14.06
CA ALA A 124 4.39 3.79 -13.57
C ALA A 124 4.34 4.29 -12.13
N PHE A 125 3.39 5.16 -11.78
CA PHE A 125 3.18 5.64 -10.42
C PHE A 125 2.89 4.49 -9.46
N ALA A 126 1.96 3.61 -9.82
CA ALA A 126 1.58 2.47 -8.99
C ALA A 126 2.77 1.52 -8.78
N LEU A 127 3.55 1.25 -9.82
CA LEU A 127 4.71 0.36 -9.76
C LEU A 127 5.81 0.93 -8.85
N VAL A 128 6.20 2.20 -9.06
CA VAL A 128 7.24 2.87 -8.25
C VAL A 128 6.82 2.94 -6.79
N THR A 129 5.58 3.34 -6.53
CA THR A 129 5.04 3.43 -5.17
C THR A 129 4.99 2.06 -4.49
N SER A 130 4.51 1.02 -5.20
CA SER A 130 4.42 -0.32 -4.66
C SER A 130 5.79 -0.91 -4.34
N LEU A 131 6.78 -0.73 -5.21
CA LEU A 131 8.15 -1.17 -4.94
C LEU A 131 8.73 -0.48 -3.71
N GLY A 132 8.52 0.83 -3.57
CA GLY A 132 8.93 1.60 -2.39
C GLY A 132 8.27 1.09 -1.10
N LEU A 133 6.97 0.89 -1.12
CA LEU A 133 6.20 0.38 0.03
C LEU A 133 6.59 -1.06 0.38
N LEU A 134 6.80 -1.94 -0.60
CA LEU A 134 7.27 -3.30 -0.37
C LEU A 134 8.69 -3.32 0.19
N GLY A 135 9.58 -2.46 -0.31
CA GLY A 135 10.92 -2.29 0.26
C GLY A 135 10.88 -1.85 1.72
N LEU A 136 10.04 -0.86 2.06
CA LEU A 136 9.78 -0.45 3.44
C LEU A 136 9.23 -1.60 4.28
N THR A 137 8.29 -2.36 3.76
CA THR A 137 7.70 -3.52 4.46
C THR A 137 8.76 -4.56 4.80
N VAL A 138 9.60 -4.92 3.83
CA VAL A 138 10.70 -5.89 4.05
C VAL A 138 11.69 -5.37 5.08
N TRP A 139 12.03 -4.08 5.02
CA TRP A 139 12.90 -3.47 6.03
C TRP A 139 12.25 -3.52 7.42
N MET A 140 11.00 -3.07 7.56
CA MET A 140 10.27 -3.12 8.84
C MET A 140 10.09 -4.55 9.36
N ALA A 141 9.90 -5.54 8.48
CA ALA A 141 9.77 -6.94 8.87
C ALA A 141 11.06 -7.51 9.46
N ARG A 142 12.23 -6.97 9.09
CA ARG A 142 13.55 -7.37 9.59
C ARG A 142 13.94 -6.70 10.91
N LEU A 143 13.26 -5.64 11.32
CA LEU A 143 13.48 -5.01 12.63
C LEU A 143 13.10 -6.01 13.74
N ARG A 144 14.05 -6.25 14.65
CA ARG A 144 13.91 -7.17 15.80
C ARG A 144 13.85 -6.38 17.10
#